data_cf3b14f0ab897822da9efbbb1531b557
#
_entry.id   cf3b14f0ab897822da9efbbb1531b557
#
_cell.length_a   1.000
_cell.length_b   1.000
_cell.length_c   1.000
_cell.angle_alpha   90.00
_cell.angle_beta   90.00
_cell.angle_gamma   90.00
#
_symmetry.space_group_name_H-M   'P 1'
#
loop_
_entity.id
_entity.type
_entity.pdbx_description
1 polymer ?
#
loop_
_entity_poly.entity_id
_entity_poly.type
_entity_poly.pdbx_seq_one_letter_code
_entity_poly.pdbx_strand_id
1 'polypeptide(L)'
;DWNIGNFSVTQDLRFFSRWDYDWFRMSSRVFDFYFFSRVCSKAGDRSVFSYQLDTLLEDGFMRFLSAYHEVYPLTREELQFIPEAYRFFILNYVIKYGRYFFQDIYASKLGLEAFTQYFPRLQQGFDVEQLCRRLGV
;
A
#
# COMPACT_ATOMS: atom_id res chain seq x y z
N ASP A 1 -3.39 8.94 3.33
CA ASP A 1 -4.29 8.24 2.41
C ASP A 1 -4.03 8.67 0.96
N TRP A 2 -3.10 8.00 0.30
CA TRP A 2 -2.72 8.24 -1.09
C TRP A 2 -3.57 7.40 -2.06
N ASN A 3 -4.87 7.53 -1.96
CA ASN A 3 -5.80 6.94 -2.89
C ASN A 3 -5.81 7.76 -4.20
N ILE A 4 -5.94 7.10 -5.35
CA ILE A 4 -5.98 7.76 -6.66
C ILE A 4 -7.13 8.79 -6.77
N GLY A 5 -8.19 8.62 -6.00
CA GLY A 5 -9.30 9.57 -5.90
C GLY A 5 -8.98 10.85 -5.12
N ASN A 6 -7.88 10.90 -4.38
CA ASN A 6 -7.58 11.96 -3.42
C ASN A 6 -6.53 12.97 -3.90
N PHE A 7 -6.06 12.86 -5.13
CA PHE A 7 -5.14 13.83 -5.71
C PHE A 7 -5.37 14.01 -7.21
N SER A 8 -4.84 15.08 -7.76
CA SER A 8 -4.83 15.33 -9.20
C SER A 8 -3.46 15.73 -9.69
N VAL A 9 -3.25 15.48 -10.97
CA VAL A 9 -2.07 15.88 -11.71
C VAL A 9 -2.45 16.71 -12.92
N THR A 10 -1.59 17.60 -13.35
CA THR A 10 -1.73 18.36 -14.59
C THR A 10 -1.50 17.46 -15.82
N GLN A 11 -1.80 17.98 -17.02
CA GLN A 11 -1.57 17.24 -18.28
C GLN A 11 -0.09 16.88 -18.49
N ASP A 12 0.83 17.70 -17.97
CA ASP A 12 2.29 17.46 -17.99
C ASP A 12 2.76 16.63 -16.78
N LEU A 13 1.83 15.92 -16.11
CA LEU A 13 2.08 14.97 -15.02
C LEU A 13 2.70 15.60 -13.76
N ARG A 14 2.51 16.89 -13.54
CA ARG A 14 2.88 17.52 -12.27
C ARG A 14 1.78 17.37 -11.25
N PHE A 15 2.16 17.17 -9.99
CA PHE A 15 1.22 17.19 -8.88
C PHE A 15 0.52 18.55 -8.84
N PHE A 16 -0.80 18.55 -8.84
CA PHE A 16 -1.62 19.78 -8.85
C PHE A 16 -2.25 20.03 -7.49
N SER A 17 -3.00 19.07 -6.96
CA SER A 17 -3.67 19.23 -5.67
C SER A 17 -3.94 17.89 -5.01
N ARG A 18 -4.15 17.93 -3.71
CA ARG A 18 -4.58 16.81 -2.89
C ARG A 18 -5.71 17.27 -1.98
N TRP A 19 -6.66 16.38 -1.72
CA TRP A 19 -7.79 16.57 -0.82
C TRP A 19 -8.04 15.30 -0.01
N ASP A 20 -9.05 15.33 0.89
CA ASP A 20 -9.37 14.24 1.80
C ASP A 20 -8.22 13.89 2.75
N TYR A 21 -8.12 14.68 3.84
CA TYR A 21 -7.11 14.51 4.88
C TYR A 21 -7.69 13.86 6.15
N ASP A 22 -8.86 13.27 6.10
CA ASP A 22 -9.56 12.72 7.27
C ASP A 22 -8.75 11.63 7.99
N TRP A 23 -7.89 10.94 7.25
CA TRP A 23 -6.99 9.92 7.76
C TRP A 23 -5.56 10.39 7.98
N PHE A 24 -5.31 11.70 7.96
CA PHE A 24 -3.98 12.23 8.21
C PHE A 24 -3.52 11.89 9.63
N ARG A 25 -2.31 11.33 9.74
CA ARG A 25 -1.69 10.99 11.02
C ARG A 25 -0.19 11.26 10.97
N MET A 26 0.36 11.68 12.09
CA MET A 26 1.81 11.71 12.31
C MET A 26 2.26 10.27 12.60
N SER A 27 2.88 9.64 11.63
CA SER A 27 3.31 8.24 11.70
C SER A 27 4.46 7.96 10.75
N SER A 28 4.95 6.70 10.71
CA SER A 28 5.95 6.30 9.72
C SER A 28 5.42 6.47 8.30
N ARG A 29 6.25 7.04 7.42
CA ARG A 29 5.97 7.18 5.99
C ARG A 29 5.72 5.85 5.28
N VAL A 30 6.23 4.76 5.84
CA VAL A 30 6.04 3.40 5.30
C VAL A 30 4.57 2.96 5.25
N PHE A 31 3.73 3.50 6.12
CA PHE A 31 2.29 3.20 6.10
C PHE A 31 1.59 3.66 4.82
N ASP A 32 2.13 4.63 4.11
CA ASP A 32 1.57 5.07 2.83
C ASP A 32 1.96 4.17 1.64
N PHE A 33 2.99 3.33 1.78
CA PHE A 33 3.55 2.57 0.66
C PHE A 33 2.58 1.56 0.05
N TYR A 34 1.71 0.97 0.85
CA TYR A 34 0.69 0.08 0.30
C TYR A 34 -0.31 0.83 -0.60
N PHE A 35 -0.73 2.04 -0.23
CA PHE A 35 -1.57 2.86 -1.09
C PHE A 35 -0.85 3.20 -2.40
N PHE A 36 0.41 3.62 -2.34
CA PHE A 36 1.21 3.88 -3.55
C PHE A 36 1.36 2.65 -4.42
N SER A 37 1.54 1.46 -3.83
CA SER A 37 1.63 0.23 -4.61
C SER A 37 0.38 -0.02 -5.42
N ARG A 38 -0.79 0.24 -4.86
CA ARG A 38 -2.08 0.12 -5.56
C ARG A 38 -2.22 1.15 -6.69
N VAL A 39 -1.83 2.40 -6.45
CA VAL A 39 -1.83 3.45 -7.47
C VAL A 39 -0.91 3.10 -8.63
N CYS A 40 0.26 2.53 -8.35
CA CYS A 40 1.28 2.16 -9.34
C CYS A 40 1.02 0.80 -10.01
N SER A 41 0.03 0.04 -9.54
CA SER A 41 -0.30 -1.30 -10.05
C SER A 41 -0.84 -1.23 -11.48
N LYS A 42 -0.55 -2.27 -12.28
CA LYS A 42 -1.14 -2.45 -13.62
C LYS A 42 -2.65 -2.56 -13.60
N ALA A 43 -3.20 -3.17 -12.56
CA ALA A 43 -4.63 -3.24 -12.33
C ALA A 43 -5.21 -1.88 -11.92
N GLY A 44 -4.35 -0.95 -11.50
CA GLY A 44 -4.74 0.31 -10.91
C GLY A 44 -5.53 0.10 -9.61
N ASP A 45 -6.04 1.17 -9.04
CA ASP A 45 -6.90 1.13 -7.86
C ASP A 45 -8.34 0.66 -8.19
N ARG A 46 -8.50 -0.07 -9.29
CA ARG A 46 -9.80 -0.52 -9.81
C ARG A 46 -10.41 -1.67 -8.99
N SER A 47 -9.59 -2.44 -8.29
CA SER A 47 -10.07 -3.50 -7.41
C SER A 47 -10.38 -2.96 -6.03
N VAL A 48 -11.41 -2.13 -5.93
CA VAL A 48 -11.87 -1.53 -4.65
C VAL A 48 -12.14 -2.59 -3.57
N PHE A 49 -12.37 -3.84 -3.97
CA PHE A 49 -12.70 -4.96 -3.09
C PHE A 49 -11.61 -6.05 -3.04
N SER A 50 -10.36 -5.68 -3.28
CA SER A 50 -9.22 -6.58 -3.12
C SER A 50 -8.03 -5.82 -2.55
N TYR A 51 -7.41 -6.39 -1.53
CA TYR A 51 -6.25 -5.80 -0.83
C TYR A 51 -5.04 -6.73 -0.85
N GLN A 52 -4.81 -7.37 -1.99
CA GLN A 52 -3.73 -8.34 -2.17
C GLN A 52 -2.35 -7.69 -2.02
N LEU A 53 -1.40 -8.49 -1.53
CA LEU A 53 -0.01 -8.10 -1.37
C LEU A 53 0.71 -7.85 -2.70
N ASP A 54 0.25 -8.50 -3.77
CA ASP A 54 0.99 -8.57 -5.04
C ASP A 54 1.31 -7.20 -5.64
N THR A 55 0.55 -6.17 -5.34
CA THR A 55 0.84 -4.79 -5.77
C THR A 55 2.18 -4.27 -5.25
N LEU A 56 2.63 -4.71 -4.06
CA LEU A 56 3.94 -4.38 -3.51
C LEU A 56 5.10 -5.10 -4.22
N LEU A 57 4.81 -6.12 -5.01
CA LEU A 57 5.79 -6.92 -5.75
C LEU A 57 5.89 -6.51 -7.22
N GLU A 58 5.00 -5.62 -7.69
CA GLU A 58 4.98 -5.18 -9.07
C GLU A 58 6.11 -4.19 -9.41
N ASP A 59 6.57 -4.23 -10.67
CA ASP A 59 7.57 -3.28 -11.18
C ASP A 59 7.14 -1.82 -11.09
N GLY A 60 5.83 -1.55 -11.13
CA GLY A 60 5.27 -0.20 -10.93
C GLY A 60 5.64 0.35 -9.55
N PHE A 61 5.44 -0.45 -8.52
CA PHE A 61 5.81 -0.07 -7.16
C PHE A 61 7.33 0.04 -6.98
N MET A 62 8.11 -0.86 -7.59
CA MET A 62 9.56 -0.78 -7.53
C MET A 62 10.11 0.50 -8.16
N ARG A 63 9.56 0.95 -9.29
CA ARG A 63 9.93 2.25 -9.91
C ARG A 63 9.58 3.42 -8.99
N PHE A 64 8.39 3.40 -8.40
CA PHE A 64 8.00 4.40 -7.40
C PHE A 64 8.98 4.42 -6.23
N LEU A 65 9.28 3.26 -5.66
CA LEU A 65 10.12 3.15 -4.47
C LEU A 65 11.57 3.60 -4.74
N SER A 66 12.11 3.29 -5.93
CA SER A 66 13.44 3.77 -6.35
C SER A 66 13.46 5.29 -6.47
N ALA A 67 12.51 5.89 -7.17
CA ALA A 67 12.42 7.35 -7.30
C ALA A 67 12.17 8.04 -5.93
N TYR A 68 11.39 7.40 -5.06
CA TYR A 68 11.19 7.89 -3.70
C TYR A 68 12.50 7.86 -2.90
N HIS A 69 13.25 6.76 -2.98
CA HIS A 69 14.52 6.56 -2.28
C HIS A 69 15.60 7.58 -2.74
N GLU A 70 15.61 7.95 -4.01
CA GLU A 70 16.53 8.98 -4.54
C GLU A 70 16.33 10.35 -3.87
N VAL A 71 15.07 10.71 -3.54
CA VAL A 71 14.74 12.01 -2.92
C VAL A 71 14.75 11.91 -1.40
N TYR A 72 14.24 10.84 -0.86
CA TYR A 72 14.13 10.57 0.57
C TYR A 72 14.69 9.18 0.89
N PRO A 73 15.99 9.08 1.14
CA PRO A 73 16.64 7.79 1.36
C PRO A 73 15.92 6.95 2.42
N LEU A 74 15.63 5.71 2.05
CA LEU A 74 15.00 4.72 2.92
C LEU A 74 16.08 3.95 3.65
N THR A 75 15.85 3.63 4.91
CA THR A 75 16.73 2.76 5.68
C THR A 75 16.31 1.30 5.53
N ARG A 76 17.22 0.38 5.89
CA ARG A 76 16.94 -1.04 5.90
C ARG A 76 15.76 -1.39 6.83
N GLU A 77 15.70 -0.75 7.99
CA GLU A 77 14.63 -0.93 8.96
C GLU A 77 13.28 -0.49 8.41
N GLU A 78 13.23 0.59 7.65
CA GLU A 78 12.01 1.02 6.98
C GLU A 78 11.54 0.02 5.92
N LEU A 79 12.46 -0.55 5.15
CA LEU A 79 12.14 -1.61 4.18
C LEU A 79 11.66 -2.89 4.89
N GLN A 80 12.29 -3.26 5.99
CA GLN A 80 11.87 -4.38 6.83
C GLN A 80 10.50 -4.16 7.47
N PHE A 81 10.10 -2.91 7.65
CA PHE A 81 8.79 -2.57 8.22
C PHE A 81 7.63 -2.64 7.21
N ILE A 82 7.89 -2.67 5.90
CA ILE A 82 6.82 -2.72 4.87
C ILE A 82 5.82 -3.86 5.09
N PRO A 83 6.24 -5.12 5.33
CA PRO A 83 5.30 -6.22 5.60
C PRO A 83 4.41 -5.95 6.81
N GLU A 84 4.96 -5.39 7.87
CA GLU A 84 4.22 -5.09 9.10
C GLU A 84 3.27 -3.89 8.91
N ALA A 85 3.68 -2.89 8.15
CA ALA A 85 2.81 -1.77 7.76
C ALA A 85 1.61 -2.27 6.93
N TYR A 86 1.82 -3.20 5.99
CA TYR A 86 0.74 -3.85 5.26
C TYR A 86 -0.18 -4.65 6.18
N ARG A 87 0.37 -5.45 7.10
CA ARG A 87 -0.41 -6.21 8.09
C ARG A 87 -1.27 -5.28 8.95
N PHE A 88 -0.68 -4.19 9.44
CA PHE A 88 -1.39 -3.17 10.19
C PHE A 88 -2.53 -2.54 9.37
N PHE A 89 -2.27 -2.24 8.10
CA PHE A 89 -3.29 -1.72 7.19
C PHE A 89 -4.48 -2.69 7.09
N ILE A 90 -4.25 -3.97 6.83
CA ILE A 90 -5.32 -4.98 6.74
C ILE A 90 -6.09 -5.09 8.05
N LEU A 91 -5.40 -5.20 9.19
CA LEU A 91 -6.05 -5.30 10.50
C LEU A 91 -6.90 -4.07 10.83
N ASN A 92 -6.37 -2.90 10.56
CA ASN A 92 -7.02 -1.65 10.94
C ASN A 92 -8.10 -1.23 9.93
N TYR A 93 -7.76 -1.12 8.65
CA TYR A 93 -8.66 -0.61 7.62
C TYR A 93 -9.68 -1.66 7.19
N VAL A 94 -9.24 -2.88 6.90
CA VAL A 94 -10.13 -3.91 6.34
C VAL A 94 -10.95 -4.60 7.44
N ILE A 95 -10.30 -5.05 8.50
CA ILE A 95 -10.98 -5.85 9.53
C ILE A 95 -11.71 -4.97 10.55
N LYS A 96 -11.00 -4.03 11.17
CA LYS A 96 -11.58 -3.21 12.23
C LYS A 96 -12.61 -2.21 11.72
N TYR A 97 -12.27 -1.48 10.66
CA TYR A 97 -13.10 -0.41 10.13
C TYR A 97 -13.88 -0.78 8.87
N GLY A 98 -13.64 -1.93 8.27
CA GLY A 98 -14.28 -2.35 7.01
C GLY A 98 -15.80 -2.28 7.05
N ARG A 99 -16.42 -2.63 8.18
CA ARG A 99 -17.87 -2.55 8.37
C ARG A 99 -18.46 -1.13 8.27
N TYR A 100 -17.65 -0.10 8.38
CA TYR A 100 -18.09 1.30 8.22
C TYR A 100 -17.97 1.80 6.78
N PHE A 101 -17.14 1.15 5.97
CA PHE A 101 -16.87 1.55 4.59
C PHE A 101 -17.52 0.64 3.57
N PHE A 102 -17.72 -0.63 3.92
CA PHE A 102 -18.22 -1.65 3.01
C PHE A 102 -19.59 -2.16 3.49
N GLN A 103 -20.41 -2.60 2.53
CA GLN A 103 -21.59 -3.38 2.88
C GLN A 103 -21.15 -4.68 3.59
N ASP A 104 -21.99 -5.19 4.48
CA ASP A 104 -21.66 -6.32 5.37
C ASP A 104 -21.13 -7.57 4.63
N ILE A 105 -21.68 -7.85 3.44
CA ILE A 105 -21.23 -8.97 2.60
C ILE A 105 -19.77 -8.80 2.15
N TYR A 106 -19.36 -7.57 1.79
CA TYR A 106 -18.00 -7.28 1.38
C TYR A 106 -17.05 -7.20 2.57
N ALA A 107 -17.48 -6.63 3.67
CA ALA A 107 -16.70 -6.59 4.91
C ALA A 107 -16.40 -8.02 5.41
N SER A 108 -17.39 -8.91 5.40
CA SER A 108 -17.24 -10.31 5.78
C SER A 108 -16.30 -11.06 4.81
N LYS A 109 -16.47 -10.87 3.50
CA LYS A 109 -15.61 -11.46 2.48
C LYS A 109 -14.14 -11.02 2.69
N LEU A 110 -13.89 -9.72 2.79
CA LEU A 110 -12.55 -9.16 2.95
C LEU A 110 -11.90 -9.60 4.27
N GLY A 111 -12.68 -9.70 5.34
CA GLY A 111 -12.21 -10.23 6.62
C GLY A 111 -11.77 -11.70 6.50
N LEU A 112 -12.54 -12.52 5.79
CA LEU A 112 -12.18 -13.91 5.53
C LEU A 112 -10.92 -14.00 4.66
N GLU A 113 -10.83 -13.24 3.57
CA GLU A 113 -9.68 -13.19 2.67
C GLU A 113 -8.40 -12.75 3.41
N ALA A 114 -8.50 -11.83 4.37
CA ALA A 114 -7.36 -11.39 5.15
C ALA A 114 -6.66 -12.57 5.86
N PHE A 115 -7.43 -13.46 6.46
CA PHE A 115 -6.88 -14.60 7.19
C PHE A 115 -6.54 -15.80 6.29
N THR A 116 -7.28 -16.01 5.20
CA THR A 116 -7.11 -17.18 4.33
C THR A 116 -6.15 -16.94 3.17
N GLN A 117 -5.92 -15.68 2.78
CA GLN A 117 -5.11 -15.33 1.60
C GLN A 117 -4.02 -14.31 1.92
N TYR A 118 -4.38 -13.13 2.47
CA TYR A 118 -3.44 -12.01 2.55
C TYR A 118 -2.32 -12.27 3.57
N PHE A 119 -2.63 -12.70 4.78
CA PHE A 119 -1.62 -13.00 5.79
C PHE A 119 -0.76 -14.23 5.46
N PRO A 120 -1.32 -15.36 4.99
CA PRO A 120 -0.51 -16.47 4.51
C PRO A 120 0.42 -16.08 3.36
N ARG A 121 -0.06 -15.29 2.40
CA ARG A 121 0.76 -14.81 1.28
C ARG A 121 1.91 -13.92 1.74
N LEU A 122 1.67 -13.05 2.73
CA LEU A 122 2.71 -12.21 3.32
C LEU A 122 3.83 -13.04 3.95
N GLN A 123 3.48 -14.10 4.67
CA GLN A 123 4.46 -14.99 5.32
C GLN A 123 5.30 -15.78 4.32
N GLN A 124 4.73 -16.12 3.17
CA GLN A 124 5.36 -17.00 2.17
C GLN A 124 6.15 -16.28 1.11
N GLY A 125 5.88 -15.00 0.83
CA GLY A 125 6.28 -14.41 -0.43
C GLY A 125 6.84 -13.00 -0.42
N PHE A 126 7.03 -12.34 0.73
CA PHE A 126 7.61 -11.00 0.72
C PHE A 126 9.11 -11.06 1.07
N ASP A 127 9.97 -11.01 0.04
CA ASP A 127 11.42 -11.01 0.21
C ASP A 127 11.96 -9.58 0.38
N VAL A 128 12.07 -9.16 1.65
CA VAL A 128 12.63 -7.85 2.03
C VAL A 128 14.09 -7.72 1.61
N GLU A 129 14.87 -8.81 1.65
CA GLU A 129 16.27 -8.78 1.25
C GLU A 129 16.44 -8.51 -0.24
N GLN A 130 15.55 -9.04 -1.06
CA GLN A 130 15.51 -8.70 -2.48
C GLN A 130 15.21 -7.21 -2.69
N LEU A 131 14.29 -6.65 -1.89
CA LEU A 131 13.95 -5.23 -1.95
C LEU A 131 15.15 -4.37 -1.57
N CYS A 132 15.83 -4.69 -0.46
CA CYS A 132 17.04 -4.00 -0.01
C CYS A 132 18.13 -4.04 -1.10
N ARG A 133 18.41 -5.21 -1.67
CA ARG A 133 19.39 -5.34 -2.76
C ARG A 133 19.07 -4.48 -3.98
N ARG A 134 17.80 -4.40 -4.38
CA ARG A 134 17.35 -3.58 -5.51
C ARG A 134 17.55 -2.09 -5.29
N LEU A 135 17.45 -1.63 -4.04
CA LEU A 135 17.61 -0.22 -3.66
C LEU A 135 19.05 0.11 -3.24
N GLY A 136 19.92 -0.87 -3.08
CA GLY A 136 21.28 -0.66 -2.61
C GLY A 136 21.39 -0.33 -1.11
N VAL A 137 20.46 -0.85 -0.29
CA VAL A 137 20.36 -0.59 1.16
C VAL A 137 20.75 -1.83 1.97
#